data_9dd68f685798565c05b698d8438efd8c
#
_entry.id   9dd68f685798565c05b698d8438efd8c
#
_cell.length_a   1.000
_cell.length_b   1.000
_cell.length_c   1.000
_cell.angle_alpha   90.00
_cell.angle_beta   90.00
_cell.angle_gamma   90.00
#
_symmetry.space_group_name_H-M   'P 1'
#
loop_
_entity.id
_entity.type
_entity.pdbx_description
1 polymer ?
#
loop_
_entity_poly.entity_id
_entity_poly.type
_entity_poly.pdbx_seq_one_letter_code
_entity_poly.pdbx_strand_id
1 'polypeptide(L)'
;MTPESLYVKETRAINRTKGSLLVAESIPGVQYNEMVDVVLASGEVKRGQAIDISNEATIVQVFGGVSEVDLVESRVRCKGETLKLPVARDIMGRIFSGSGDPIDGGPAIIPEDYRDVNGGLVNPAGREPPAEFIETGISAIDGLNALVRGQKLPIFSGSGLPQNRIVSQIIRQASVKKTEEQFAIVFGAIGISYDDADFFMQNLEQTGAREKTVAFINTASDPVIERISTPKLALTAGEYLAWQEGMHVLVIITDITNYCEALRELSAMREEIPSRRGYPGYMYTDLATMYERAGRITGKEGSVTVMPILTMPDDDITHPIPDLTGYITEGQIVLSRELERKGVYPPIDVFLSLSRMMKEGIGAGKTREDHNNVFMQLYAAYAEGCNLREISTIIGAEALGERDRIYLDIADRFEKEFISQGEETKRKVEDTLDIGWKLFSALPEEDLKLIGEDLIKKYLPKYAKSTEQ
;
A
#
# COMPACT_ATOMS: atom_id res chain seq x y z
N MET A 1 35.37 -5.70 11.77
CA MET A 1 36.00 -4.46 11.30
C MET A 1 36.66 -4.78 9.98
N THR A 2 35.99 -4.50 8.87
CA THR A 2 36.64 -4.46 7.56
C THR A 2 37.52 -3.21 7.52
N PRO A 3 38.74 -3.27 7.00
CA PRO A 3 39.57 -2.09 6.88
C PRO A 3 38.84 -1.08 5.99
N GLU A 4 38.46 0.05 6.57
CA GLU A 4 37.98 1.21 5.82
C GLU A 4 39.02 1.49 4.74
N SER A 5 38.57 1.58 3.50
CA SER A 5 39.40 1.91 2.36
C SER A 5 40.09 3.23 2.64
N LEU A 6 41.42 3.21 2.82
CA LEU A 6 42.26 4.40 3.02
C LEU A 6 42.26 5.36 1.81
N TYR A 7 41.57 5.03 0.73
CA TYR A 7 41.48 5.83 -0.48
C TYR A 7 40.07 6.42 -0.64
N VAL A 8 39.98 7.73 -0.50
CA VAL A 8 38.80 8.51 -0.87
C VAL A 8 38.73 8.56 -2.40
N LYS A 9 37.71 7.94 -2.98
CA LYS A 9 37.44 8.06 -4.42
C LYS A 9 36.69 9.38 -4.64
N GLU A 10 37.36 10.36 -5.25
CA GLU A 10 36.81 11.69 -5.49
C GLU A 10 37.12 12.14 -6.91
N THR A 11 36.19 12.80 -7.58
CA THR A 11 36.43 13.51 -8.83
C THR A 11 35.95 14.95 -8.73
N ARG A 12 36.68 15.85 -9.43
CA ARG A 12 36.28 17.25 -9.65
C ARG A 12 35.79 17.49 -11.08
N ALA A 13 35.92 16.51 -11.93
CA ALA A 13 35.52 16.61 -13.32
C ALA A 13 34.02 16.40 -13.46
N ILE A 14 33.26 17.44 -13.21
CA ILE A 14 31.79 17.50 -13.42
C ILE A 14 31.58 18.10 -14.80
N ASN A 15 31.02 17.30 -15.72
CA ASN A 15 30.86 17.70 -17.11
C ASN A 15 29.61 18.56 -17.33
N ARG A 16 28.50 18.19 -16.72
CA ARG A 16 27.19 18.89 -16.86
C ARG A 16 26.23 18.52 -15.77
N THR A 17 25.19 19.35 -15.63
CA THR A 17 23.99 19.04 -14.86
C THR A 17 22.76 19.06 -15.78
N LYS A 18 21.76 18.19 -15.53
CA LYS A 18 20.49 18.11 -16.27
C LYS A 18 19.37 17.70 -15.32
N GLY A 19 18.43 18.57 -15.04
CA GLY A 19 17.37 18.32 -14.05
C GLY A 19 17.98 18.09 -12.65
N SER A 20 17.75 16.95 -12.06
CA SER A 20 18.36 16.52 -10.79
C SER A 20 19.64 15.68 -10.96
N LEU A 21 20.11 15.52 -12.19
CA LEU A 21 21.28 14.71 -12.51
C LEU A 21 22.55 15.56 -12.62
N LEU A 22 23.65 15.00 -12.10
CA LEU A 22 25.01 15.46 -12.25
C LEU A 22 25.77 14.40 -13.05
N VAL A 23 26.41 14.80 -14.13
CA VAL A 23 27.26 13.93 -14.95
C VAL A 23 28.71 14.28 -14.66
N ALA A 24 29.43 13.36 -14.02
CA ALA A 24 30.87 13.45 -13.76
C ALA A 24 31.63 12.54 -14.72
N GLU A 25 32.95 12.78 -14.86
CA GLU A 25 33.81 11.79 -15.48
C GLU A 25 33.76 10.45 -14.74
N SER A 26 34.12 9.37 -15.45
CA SER A 26 34.12 8.02 -14.87
C SER A 26 34.97 7.98 -13.59
N ILE A 27 34.34 7.56 -12.50
CA ILE A 27 34.97 7.41 -11.19
C ILE A 27 35.42 5.95 -11.05
N PRO A 28 36.72 5.65 -11.03
CA PRO A 28 37.17 4.27 -10.98
C PRO A 28 36.68 3.51 -9.74
N GLY A 29 36.04 2.38 -9.97
CA GLY A 29 35.57 1.49 -8.92
C GLY A 29 34.34 1.98 -8.13
N VAL A 30 33.62 2.99 -8.61
CA VAL A 30 32.29 3.32 -8.12
C VAL A 30 31.33 2.17 -8.45
N GLN A 31 30.36 1.93 -7.58
CA GLN A 31 29.36 0.86 -7.75
C GLN A 31 27.99 1.45 -8.10
N TYR A 32 27.18 0.65 -8.78
CA TYR A 32 25.78 1.01 -9.05
C TYR A 32 25.01 1.15 -7.75
N ASN A 33 24.19 2.22 -7.64
CA ASN A 33 23.48 2.61 -6.42
C ASN A 33 24.36 3.03 -5.24
N GLU A 34 25.66 3.23 -5.44
CA GLU A 34 26.55 3.74 -4.39
C GLU A 34 26.17 5.18 -4.02
N MET A 35 26.15 5.45 -2.73
CA MET A 35 25.97 6.81 -2.22
C MET A 35 27.23 7.64 -2.44
N VAL A 36 27.03 8.89 -2.81
CA VAL A 36 28.09 9.86 -3.00
C VAL A 36 27.78 11.15 -2.25
N ASP A 37 28.83 11.83 -1.81
CA ASP A 37 28.73 13.18 -1.30
C ASP A 37 29.09 14.16 -2.45
N VAL A 38 28.17 15.04 -2.79
CA VAL A 38 28.41 16.16 -3.69
C VAL A 38 28.79 17.36 -2.84
N VAL A 39 30.08 17.65 -2.78
CA VAL A 39 30.61 18.77 -2.00
C VAL A 39 30.55 20.02 -2.86
N LEU A 40 29.75 21.00 -2.47
CA LEU A 40 29.57 22.25 -3.18
C LEU A 40 30.76 23.19 -2.99
N ALA A 41 30.85 24.21 -3.82
CA ALA A 41 31.86 25.28 -3.68
C ALA A 41 31.81 26.00 -2.32
N SER A 42 30.60 26.10 -1.73
CA SER A 42 30.37 26.65 -0.39
C SER A 42 30.95 25.78 0.75
N GLY A 43 31.33 24.53 0.46
CA GLY A 43 31.66 23.52 1.46
C GLY A 43 30.47 22.72 1.98
N GLU A 44 29.25 23.07 1.60
CA GLU A 44 28.05 22.29 1.90
C GLU A 44 28.12 20.95 1.19
N VAL A 45 27.57 19.90 1.82
CA VAL A 45 27.56 18.56 1.30
C VAL A 45 26.13 18.15 1.00
N LYS A 46 25.83 17.84 -0.26
CA LYS A 46 24.57 17.22 -0.67
C LYS A 46 24.78 15.72 -0.91
N ARG A 47 23.83 14.91 -0.50
CA ARG A 47 23.86 13.48 -0.80
C ARG A 47 23.48 13.25 -2.27
N GLY A 48 24.10 12.27 -2.89
CA GLY A 48 23.75 11.78 -4.22
C GLY A 48 23.85 10.27 -4.29
N GLN A 49 23.37 9.70 -5.39
CA GLN A 49 23.46 8.29 -5.69
C GLN A 49 23.95 8.08 -7.11
N ALA A 50 24.97 7.24 -7.30
CA ALA A 50 25.44 6.83 -8.60
C ALA A 50 24.41 5.89 -9.25
N ILE A 51 23.72 6.37 -10.28
CA ILE A 51 22.59 5.66 -10.90
C ILE A 51 22.91 5.06 -12.26
N ASP A 52 24.00 5.50 -12.88
CA ASP A 52 24.51 4.92 -14.10
C ASP A 52 26.03 5.11 -14.17
N ILE A 53 26.72 4.09 -14.67
CA ILE A 53 28.19 4.04 -14.70
C ILE A 53 28.62 3.49 -16.06
N SER A 54 29.38 4.30 -16.76
CA SER A 54 30.04 3.91 -18.01
C SER A 54 31.55 4.13 -17.93
N ASN A 55 32.25 3.71 -18.96
CA ASN A 55 33.70 3.97 -19.06
C ASN A 55 34.02 5.47 -19.24
N GLU A 56 33.04 6.27 -19.66
CA GLU A 56 33.23 7.69 -19.98
C GLU A 56 32.67 8.60 -18.88
N ALA A 57 31.59 8.18 -18.20
CA ALA A 57 30.90 9.01 -17.24
C ALA A 57 30.25 8.20 -16.10
N THR A 58 30.11 8.85 -14.95
CA THR A 58 29.29 8.44 -13.83
C THR A 58 28.13 9.43 -13.71
N ILE A 59 26.89 8.94 -13.80
CA ILE A 59 25.69 9.75 -13.60
C ILE A 59 25.25 9.63 -12.14
N VAL A 60 25.22 10.78 -11.49
CA VAL A 60 24.80 10.91 -10.09
C VAL A 60 23.49 11.64 -10.02
N GLN A 61 22.50 11.06 -9.34
CA GLN A 61 21.29 11.75 -8.96
C GLN A 61 21.46 12.39 -7.58
N VAL A 62 21.21 13.70 -7.48
CA VAL A 62 21.48 14.48 -6.28
C VAL A 62 20.19 14.71 -5.50
N PHE A 63 20.19 14.36 -4.22
CA PHE A 63 19.12 14.69 -3.29
C PHE A 63 19.11 16.21 -3.04
N GLY A 64 17.93 16.84 -3.08
CA GLY A 64 17.81 18.29 -2.97
C GLY A 64 18.18 19.08 -4.24
N GLY A 65 18.47 18.36 -5.37
CA GLY A 65 18.71 19.00 -6.67
C GLY A 65 20.11 19.53 -6.88
N VAL A 66 20.38 20.03 -8.10
CA VAL A 66 21.72 20.42 -8.59
C VAL A 66 21.88 21.93 -8.80
N SER A 67 20.91 22.75 -8.39
CA SER A 67 20.91 24.22 -8.66
C SER A 67 22.14 24.96 -8.13
N GLU A 68 22.78 24.43 -7.09
CA GLU A 68 23.92 25.04 -6.39
C GLU A 68 25.25 24.37 -6.76
N VAL A 69 25.22 23.40 -7.69
CA VAL A 69 26.42 22.69 -8.13
C VAL A 69 27.19 23.56 -9.11
N ASP A 70 28.40 23.96 -8.71
CA ASP A 70 29.38 24.58 -9.61
C ASP A 70 30.17 23.47 -10.31
N LEU A 71 30.28 23.56 -11.65
CA LEU A 71 30.94 22.53 -12.46
C LEU A 71 32.47 22.48 -12.29
N VAL A 72 33.09 23.55 -11.77
CA VAL A 72 34.54 23.68 -11.63
C VAL A 72 34.99 23.42 -10.20
N GLU A 73 34.27 23.96 -9.23
CA GLU A 73 34.66 23.95 -7.82
C GLU A 73 34.04 22.82 -7.02
N SER A 74 32.84 22.35 -7.42
CA SER A 74 32.20 21.22 -6.74
C SER A 74 32.93 19.91 -7.06
N ARG A 75 32.71 18.91 -6.19
CA ARG A 75 33.36 17.59 -6.33
C ARG A 75 32.42 16.49 -5.87
N VAL A 76 32.60 15.31 -6.44
CA VAL A 76 31.84 14.08 -6.12
C VAL A 76 32.76 13.12 -5.39
N ARG A 77 32.38 12.72 -4.19
CA ARG A 77 33.11 11.80 -3.32
C ARG A 77 32.28 10.54 -3.10
N CYS A 78 32.82 9.38 -3.45
CA CYS A 78 32.15 8.09 -3.24
C CYS A 78 32.27 7.65 -1.80
N LYS A 79 31.19 7.04 -1.28
CA LYS A 79 31.11 6.55 0.11
C LYS A 79 31.44 5.06 0.23
N GLY A 80 31.41 4.29 -0.85
CA GLY A 80 31.61 2.85 -0.84
C GLY A 80 30.43 2.05 -0.27
N GLU A 81 29.27 2.66 -0.12
CA GLU A 81 28.07 2.05 0.44
C GLU A 81 26.80 2.52 -0.27
N THR A 82 25.77 1.70 -0.21
CA THR A 82 24.43 2.03 -0.73
C THR A 82 23.64 2.89 0.27
N LEU A 83 22.46 3.36 -0.13
CA LEU A 83 21.55 4.05 0.79
C LEU A 83 21.12 3.11 1.90
N LYS A 84 21.33 3.53 3.15
CA LYS A 84 20.95 2.78 4.34
C LYS A 84 20.02 3.59 5.22
N LEU A 85 19.03 2.90 5.81
CA LEU A 85 18.17 3.46 6.83
C LEU A 85 18.73 3.13 8.22
N PRO A 86 19.00 4.14 9.08
CA PRO A 86 19.27 3.90 10.48
C PRO A 86 17.98 3.36 11.15
N VAL A 87 18.06 2.19 11.77
CA VAL A 87 16.92 1.52 12.39
C VAL A 87 17.16 1.31 13.88
N ALA A 88 16.12 1.52 14.66
CA ALA A 88 16.01 1.22 16.07
C ALA A 88 14.52 1.09 16.40
N ARG A 89 14.17 0.54 17.55
CA ARG A 89 12.75 0.52 17.98
C ARG A 89 12.15 1.92 18.08
N ASP A 90 12.97 2.92 18.36
CA ASP A 90 12.58 4.33 18.49
C ASP A 90 12.15 5.00 17.18
N ILE A 91 12.17 4.30 16.04
CA ILE A 91 11.53 4.80 14.81
C ILE A 91 9.99 4.80 14.91
N MET A 92 9.41 4.04 15.84
CA MET A 92 7.97 4.05 16.08
C MET A 92 7.49 5.45 16.50
N GLY A 93 6.37 5.88 15.92
CA GLY A 93 5.82 7.21 16.17
C GLY A 93 6.53 8.35 15.44
N ARG A 94 7.56 8.06 14.63
CA ARG A 94 8.36 9.07 13.93
C ARG A 94 7.91 9.30 12.49
N ILE A 95 8.17 10.51 12.01
CA ILE A 95 7.89 10.93 10.63
C ILE A 95 9.20 11.31 9.95
N PHE A 96 9.44 10.70 8.79
CA PHE A 96 10.65 10.87 7.98
C PHE A 96 10.32 11.45 6.61
N SER A 97 11.30 12.13 6.00
CA SER A 97 11.26 12.55 4.60
C SER A 97 11.43 11.36 3.63
N GLY A 98 11.29 11.62 2.33
CA GLY A 98 11.59 10.65 1.27
C GLY A 98 13.07 10.26 1.17
N SER A 99 13.96 10.95 1.88
CA SER A 99 15.38 10.64 2.00
C SER A 99 15.73 9.89 3.30
N GLY A 100 14.74 9.65 4.19
CA GLY A 100 14.93 8.96 5.47
C GLY A 100 15.38 9.86 6.63
N ASP A 101 15.36 11.18 6.45
CA ASP A 101 15.68 12.13 7.53
C ASP A 101 14.43 12.43 8.35
N PRO A 102 14.52 12.52 9.72
CA PRO A 102 13.41 12.90 10.55
C PRO A 102 12.93 14.32 10.24
N ILE A 103 11.61 14.50 10.07
CA ILE A 103 10.98 15.81 9.79
C ILE A 103 9.97 16.23 10.86
N ASP A 104 9.80 15.44 11.90
CA ASP A 104 8.84 15.65 13.00
C ASP A 104 9.40 16.53 14.15
N GLY A 105 10.57 17.13 14.00
CA GLY A 105 11.24 17.92 15.03
C GLY A 105 11.74 17.12 16.24
N GLY A 106 11.63 15.79 16.19
CA GLY A 106 12.15 14.91 17.23
C GLY A 106 13.68 14.77 17.18
N PRO A 107 14.29 14.14 18.21
CA PRO A 107 15.73 13.89 18.25
C PRO A 107 16.19 12.98 17.11
N ALA A 108 17.47 13.03 16.76
CA ALA A 108 18.06 12.07 15.83
C ALA A 108 17.90 10.65 16.36
N ILE A 109 17.64 9.70 15.45
CA ILE A 109 17.57 8.28 15.81
C ILE A 109 18.98 7.81 16.18
N ILE A 110 19.09 7.16 17.35
CA ILE A 110 20.31 6.45 17.74
C ILE A 110 20.19 5.03 17.16
N PRO A 111 20.91 4.72 16.08
CA PRO A 111 20.67 3.48 15.37
C PRO A 111 21.20 2.26 16.16
N GLU A 112 20.38 1.23 16.22
CA GLU A 112 20.84 -0.11 16.64
C GLU A 112 21.53 -0.83 15.48
N ASP A 113 21.07 -0.54 14.24
CA ASP A 113 21.63 -1.11 13.02
C ASP A 113 21.41 -0.16 11.82
N TYR A 114 22.10 -0.41 10.72
CA TYR A 114 21.94 0.27 9.44
C TYR A 114 21.52 -0.74 8.38
N ARG A 115 20.33 -0.59 7.83
CA ARG A 115 19.77 -1.51 6.84
C ARG A 115 19.83 -0.93 5.45
N ASP A 116 20.32 -1.73 4.49
CA ASP A 116 20.27 -1.38 3.07
C ASP A 116 18.82 -1.24 2.60
N VAL A 117 18.49 -0.10 2.00
CA VAL A 117 17.10 0.17 1.57
C VAL A 117 16.66 -0.68 0.38
N ASN A 118 17.59 -1.25 -0.38
CA ASN A 118 17.24 -2.17 -1.46
C ASN A 118 16.71 -3.51 -0.92
N GLY A 119 16.98 -3.79 0.37
CA GLY A 119 16.52 -4.99 1.05
C GLY A 119 17.16 -6.27 0.52
N GLY A 120 16.73 -7.39 1.07
CA GLY A 120 17.07 -8.72 0.57
C GLY A 120 15.79 -9.46 0.19
N LEU A 121 15.80 -10.14 -0.94
CA LEU A 121 14.70 -11.04 -1.30
C LEU A 121 14.58 -12.15 -0.26
N VAL A 122 13.40 -12.32 0.28
CA VAL A 122 13.10 -13.45 1.17
C VAL A 122 13.23 -14.74 0.36
N ASN A 123 14.09 -15.65 0.84
CA ASN A 123 14.26 -16.96 0.19
C ASN A 123 12.88 -17.66 0.09
N PRO A 124 12.44 -18.05 -1.10
CA PRO A 124 11.16 -18.74 -1.29
C PRO A 124 11.00 -19.99 -0.42
N ALA A 125 12.08 -20.75 -0.18
CA ALA A 125 12.07 -21.92 0.70
C ALA A 125 11.89 -21.61 2.20
N GLY A 126 12.16 -20.37 2.60
CA GLY A 126 11.95 -19.88 3.96
C GLY A 126 10.65 -19.11 4.15
N ARG A 127 9.79 -19.04 3.13
CA ARG A 127 8.48 -18.36 3.22
C ARG A 127 7.43 -19.29 3.80
N GLU A 128 6.62 -18.74 4.68
CA GLU A 128 5.36 -19.35 5.07
C GLU A 128 4.20 -18.75 4.27
N PRO A 129 3.17 -19.56 3.93
CA PRO A 129 1.96 -19.04 3.30
C PRO A 129 1.32 -17.93 4.13
N PRO A 130 0.70 -16.91 3.49
CA PRO A 130 -0.14 -15.96 4.18
C PRO A 130 -1.22 -16.69 4.99
N ALA A 131 -1.36 -16.34 6.26
CA ALA A 131 -2.36 -16.92 7.15
C ALA A 131 -2.71 -15.89 8.22
N GLU A 132 -3.89 -16.05 8.84
CA GLU A 132 -4.42 -15.18 9.87
C GLU A 132 -4.92 -13.83 9.36
N PHE A 133 -6.00 -13.41 9.96
CA PHE A 133 -6.78 -12.23 9.56
C PHE A 133 -6.19 -10.93 10.12
N ILE A 134 -6.17 -9.90 9.29
CA ILE A 134 -5.96 -8.50 9.71
C ILE A 134 -7.29 -7.78 9.56
N GLU A 135 -7.81 -7.26 10.66
CA GLU A 135 -9.04 -6.48 10.68
C GLU A 135 -8.73 -5.04 10.27
N THR A 136 -9.32 -4.58 9.16
CA THR A 136 -9.19 -3.19 8.69
C THR A 136 -10.23 -2.27 9.30
N GLY A 137 -11.31 -2.81 9.85
CA GLY A 137 -12.46 -2.09 10.38
C GLY A 137 -13.44 -1.62 9.29
N ILE A 138 -13.26 -2.06 8.04
CA ILE A 138 -14.08 -1.72 6.88
C ILE A 138 -14.82 -2.97 6.40
N SER A 139 -16.17 -2.96 6.51
CA SER A 139 -17.00 -4.13 6.19
C SER A 139 -16.80 -4.69 4.79
N ALA A 140 -16.67 -3.83 3.78
CA ALA A 140 -16.47 -4.27 2.39
C ALA A 140 -15.10 -4.94 2.17
N ILE A 141 -14.11 -4.64 3.00
CA ILE A 141 -12.81 -5.33 3.01
C ILE A 141 -12.89 -6.57 3.87
N ASP A 142 -13.19 -6.40 5.15
CA ASP A 142 -13.12 -7.46 6.15
C ASP A 142 -14.12 -8.60 5.88
N GLY A 143 -15.30 -8.26 5.37
CA GLY A 143 -16.36 -9.23 5.09
C GLY A 143 -16.26 -9.93 3.74
N LEU A 144 -15.70 -9.27 2.71
CA LEU A 144 -15.75 -9.74 1.32
C LEU A 144 -14.38 -9.94 0.67
N ASN A 145 -13.35 -9.26 1.15
CA ASN A 145 -12.01 -9.24 0.58
C ASN A 145 -10.93 -9.24 1.68
N ALA A 146 -11.11 -10.08 2.68
CA ALA A 146 -10.32 -10.09 3.89
C ALA A 146 -8.81 -10.04 3.65
N LEU A 147 -8.14 -9.14 4.38
CA LEU A 147 -6.69 -8.99 4.37
C LEU A 147 -6.06 -10.05 5.26
N VAL A 148 -4.98 -10.67 4.77
CA VAL A 148 -4.30 -11.77 5.43
C VAL A 148 -2.84 -11.41 5.71
N ARG A 149 -2.29 -11.80 6.86
CA ARG A 149 -0.90 -11.51 7.23
C ARG A 149 0.08 -12.10 6.22
N GLY A 150 1.00 -11.27 5.76
CA GLY A 150 2.00 -11.63 4.75
C GLY A 150 1.51 -11.50 3.32
N GLN A 151 0.29 -11.03 3.08
CA GLN A 151 -0.32 -10.81 1.77
C GLN A 151 0.10 -9.47 1.16
N LYS A 152 0.04 -9.40 -0.17
CA LYS A 152 0.09 -8.18 -0.97
C LYS A 152 -1.31 -7.93 -1.53
N LEU A 153 -2.03 -6.93 -1.02
CA LEU A 153 -3.38 -6.60 -1.43
C LEU A 153 -3.49 -5.11 -1.77
N PRO A 154 -3.41 -4.73 -3.05
CA PRO A 154 -3.48 -3.35 -3.48
C PRO A 154 -4.90 -2.78 -3.46
N ILE A 155 -4.99 -1.45 -3.36
CA ILE A 155 -6.20 -0.67 -3.63
C ILE A 155 -6.03 0.06 -4.95
N PHE A 156 -6.90 -0.22 -5.90
CA PHE A 156 -6.98 0.46 -7.19
C PHE A 156 -8.03 1.57 -7.11
N SER A 157 -7.58 2.80 -7.18
CA SER A 157 -8.42 3.99 -7.13
C SER A 157 -8.49 4.68 -8.50
N GLY A 158 -9.39 5.62 -8.64
CA GLY A 158 -9.42 6.58 -9.76
C GLY A 158 -9.16 8.01 -9.27
N SER A 159 -8.78 8.89 -10.17
CA SER A 159 -8.55 10.31 -9.82
C SER A 159 -9.79 10.93 -9.17
N GLY A 160 -9.61 11.55 -8.00
CA GLY A 160 -10.68 12.21 -7.25
C GLY A 160 -11.56 11.27 -6.42
N LEU A 161 -11.29 9.96 -6.38
CA LEU A 161 -11.92 9.04 -5.44
C LEU A 161 -11.28 9.17 -4.03
N PRO A 162 -12.00 8.80 -2.95
CA PRO A 162 -11.61 9.10 -1.57
C PRO A 162 -10.53 8.15 -1.01
N GLN A 163 -9.52 7.80 -1.81
CA GLN A 163 -8.47 6.85 -1.40
C GLN A 163 -7.73 7.30 -0.14
N ASN A 164 -7.37 8.59 -0.01
CA ASN A 164 -6.64 9.10 1.14
C ASN A 164 -7.45 8.97 2.43
N ARG A 165 -8.77 9.17 2.36
CA ARG A 165 -9.70 8.98 3.49
C ARG A 165 -9.78 7.53 3.91
N ILE A 166 -9.85 6.59 2.96
CA ILE A 166 -9.86 5.14 3.20
C ILE A 166 -8.54 4.70 3.84
N VAL A 167 -7.41 5.18 3.31
CA VAL A 167 -6.07 4.92 3.86
C VAL A 167 -5.96 5.39 5.31
N SER A 168 -6.36 6.63 5.57
CA SER A 168 -6.36 7.20 6.91
C SER A 168 -7.25 6.40 7.86
N GLN A 169 -8.43 5.95 7.40
CA GLN A 169 -9.32 5.09 8.17
C GLN A 169 -8.65 3.75 8.50
N ILE A 170 -7.99 3.09 7.55
CA ILE A 170 -7.27 1.84 7.79
C ILE A 170 -6.11 2.05 8.79
N ILE A 171 -5.30 3.09 8.62
CA ILE A 171 -4.18 3.42 9.55
C ILE A 171 -4.71 3.57 10.98
N ARG A 172 -5.83 4.24 11.17
CA ARG A 172 -6.44 4.45 12.48
C ARG A 172 -7.00 3.16 13.08
N GLN A 173 -7.68 2.34 12.26
CA GLN A 173 -8.54 1.25 12.73
C GLN A 173 -7.90 -0.13 12.68
N ALA A 174 -6.90 -0.33 11.79
CA ALA A 174 -6.31 -1.64 11.57
C ALA A 174 -5.74 -2.26 12.85
N SER A 175 -6.00 -3.54 13.01
CA SER A 175 -5.59 -4.30 14.19
C SER A 175 -5.51 -5.80 13.90
N VAL A 176 -4.82 -6.52 14.76
CA VAL A 176 -4.82 -7.99 14.79
C VAL A 176 -5.75 -8.48 15.89
N LYS A 177 -6.36 -9.66 15.70
CA LYS A 177 -7.40 -10.17 16.61
C LYS A 177 -6.86 -10.54 17.98
N LYS A 178 -5.61 -10.98 18.05
CA LYS A 178 -4.96 -11.34 19.33
C LYS A 178 -4.28 -10.10 19.91
N THR A 179 -4.79 -9.62 21.03
CA THR A 179 -4.31 -8.41 21.72
C THR A 179 -2.88 -8.52 22.28
N GLU A 180 -2.34 -9.73 22.43
CA GLU A 180 -0.98 -9.98 22.92
C GLU A 180 0.09 -9.80 21.82
N GLU A 181 -0.30 -9.81 20.55
CA GLU A 181 0.61 -9.66 19.42
C GLU A 181 0.88 -8.18 19.11
N GLN A 182 2.14 -7.83 18.92
CA GLN A 182 2.53 -6.47 18.60
C GLN A 182 2.20 -6.17 17.13
N PHE A 183 1.47 -5.09 16.90
CA PHE A 183 1.06 -4.63 15.57
C PHE A 183 1.58 -3.21 15.32
N ALA A 184 2.19 -3.02 14.16
CA ALA A 184 2.70 -1.73 13.70
C ALA A 184 2.22 -1.42 12.29
N ILE A 185 2.18 -0.14 11.96
CA ILE A 185 1.91 0.36 10.62
C ILE A 185 3.13 1.11 10.13
N VAL A 186 3.51 0.88 8.88
CA VAL A 186 4.47 1.73 8.17
C VAL A 186 3.76 2.38 7.01
N PHE A 187 3.77 3.69 6.98
CA PHE A 187 3.10 4.48 5.95
C PHE A 187 4.14 5.17 5.06
N GLY A 188 4.08 4.91 3.76
CA GLY A 188 4.91 5.56 2.75
C GLY A 188 4.04 6.38 1.80
N ALA A 189 4.16 7.71 1.85
CA ALA A 189 3.48 8.61 0.93
C ALA A 189 4.45 9.12 -0.14
N ILE A 190 4.11 8.94 -1.42
CA ILE A 190 4.98 9.14 -2.57
C ILE A 190 4.40 10.23 -3.47
N GLY A 191 5.10 11.35 -3.59
CA GLY A 191 4.75 12.43 -4.51
C GLY A 191 3.37 13.02 -4.28
N ILE A 192 2.91 13.05 -3.04
CA ILE A 192 1.60 13.60 -2.66
C ILE A 192 1.63 15.13 -2.63
N SER A 193 0.45 15.76 -2.67
CA SER A 193 0.33 17.22 -2.48
C SER A 193 0.68 17.62 -1.04
N TYR A 194 0.97 18.90 -0.82
CA TYR A 194 1.16 19.42 0.54
C TYR A 194 -0.11 19.29 1.39
N ASP A 195 -1.28 19.50 0.78
CA ASP A 195 -2.57 19.38 1.46
C ASP A 195 -2.82 17.92 1.93
N ASP A 196 -2.46 16.94 1.08
CA ASP A 196 -2.55 15.53 1.46
C ASP A 196 -1.53 15.17 2.56
N ALA A 197 -0.32 15.72 2.49
CA ALA A 197 0.69 15.50 3.53
C ALA A 197 0.22 16.04 4.88
N ASP A 198 -0.31 17.27 4.91
CA ASP A 198 -0.90 17.87 6.10
C ASP A 198 -2.10 17.08 6.62
N PHE A 199 -2.97 16.62 5.73
CA PHE A 199 -4.11 15.76 6.07
C PHE A 199 -3.66 14.49 6.79
N PHE A 200 -2.66 13.78 6.27
CA PHE A 200 -2.16 12.56 6.91
C PHE A 200 -1.48 12.86 8.25
N MET A 201 -0.63 13.87 8.33
CA MET A 201 0.06 14.24 9.56
C MET A 201 -0.93 14.64 10.67
N GLN A 202 -1.91 15.49 10.37
CA GLN A 202 -2.95 15.88 11.31
C GLN A 202 -3.79 14.68 11.77
N ASN A 203 -4.13 13.78 10.85
CA ASN A 203 -4.92 12.59 11.17
C ASN A 203 -4.15 11.63 12.10
N LEU A 204 -2.85 11.43 11.87
CA LEU A 204 -2.00 10.62 12.75
C LEU A 204 -1.95 11.19 14.17
N GLU A 205 -1.83 12.53 14.31
CA GLU A 205 -1.76 13.19 15.61
C GLU A 205 -3.10 13.18 16.36
N GLN A 206 -4.18 13.57 15.67
CA GLN A 206 -5.50 13.73 16.29
C GLN A 206 -6.10 12.39 16.73
N THR A 207 -5.79 11.31 16.03
CA THR A 207 -6.37 9.98 16.30
C THR A 207 -5.52 9.12 17.24
N GLY A 208 -4.32 9.57 17.61
CA GLY A 208 -3.36 8.76 18.39
C GLY A 208 -2.75 7.60 17.61
N ALA A 209 -3.02 7.49 16.30
CA ALA A 209 -2.46 6.44 15.45
C ALA A 209 -0.94 6.60 15.27
N ARG A 210 -0.38 7.78 15.55
CA ARG A 210 1.04 8.07 15.44
C ARG A 210 1.90 7.09 16.24
N GLU A 211 1.52 6.75 17.47
CA GLU A 211 2.32 5.90 18.36
C GLU A 211 2.61 4.50 17.78
N LYS A 212 1.70 3.98 16.95
CA LYS A 212 1.83 2.68 16.27
C LYS A 212 2.28 2.78 14.81
N THR A 213 2.63 3.98 14.33
CA THR A 213 2.92 4.24 12.91
C THR A 213 4.32 4.82 12.73
N VAL A 214 5.04 4.32 11.73
CA VAL A 214 6.24 4.97 11.16
C VAL A 214 5.84 5.55 9.82
N ALA A 215 6.06 6.85 9.60
CA ALA A 215 5.66 7.50 8.36
C ALA A 215 6.87 8.01 7.56
N PHE A 216 6.86 7.81 6.25
CA PHE A 216 7.78 8.38 5.28
C PHE A 216 6.96 9.25 4.31
N ILE A 217 7.22 10.55 4.30
CA ILE A 217 6.45 11.52 3.52
C ILE A 217 7.34 12.12 2.45
N ASN A 218 6.94 11.95 1.20
CA ASN A 218 7.54 12.58 0.05
C ASN A 218 6.46 13.37 -0.70
N THR A 219 6.72 14.64 -0.95
CA THR A 219 5.79 15.55 -1.62
C THR A 219 6.08 15.64 -3.14
N ALA A 220 5.13 16.19 -3.88
CA ALA A 220 5.26 16.37 -5.32
C ALA A 220 6.39 17.34 -5.71
N SER A 221 6.81 18.23 -4.81
CA SER A 221 7.93 19.18 -5.01
C SER A 221 9.29 18.59 -4.73
N ASP A 222 9.36 17.43 -4.04
CA ASP A 222 10.62 16.79 -3.69
C ASP A 222 11.28 16.13 -4.91
N PRO A 223 12.60 15.95 -4.90
CA PRO A 223 13.35 15.35 -6.00
C PRO A 223 12.87 13.93 -6.35
N VAL A 224 12.98 13.59 -7.64
CA VAL A 224 12.55 12.26 -8.17
C VAL A 224 13.20 11.10 -7.43
N ILE A 225 14.48 11.23 -7.02
CA ILE A 225 15.18 10.18 -6.28
C ILE A 225 14.51 9.85 -4.95
N GLU A 226 13.97 10.86 -4.27
CA GLU A 226 13.27 10.67 -3.02
C GLU A 226 11.95 9.93 -3.21
N ARG A 227 11.22 10.18 -4.32
CA ARG A 227 10.04 9.38 -4.70
C ARG A 227 10.38 7.90 -4.88
N ILE A 228 11.53 7.62 -5.49
CA ILE A 228 11.99 6.23 -5.72
C ILE A 228 12.48 5.59 -4.42
N SER A 229 13.05 6.36 -3.51
CA SER A 229 13.58 5.86 -2.22
C SER A 229 12.49 5.62 -1.19
N THR A 230 11.44 6.44 -1.16
CA THR A 230 10.37 6.41 -0.13
C THR A 230 9.76 5.03 0.09
N PRO A 231 9.28 4.30 -0.92
CA PRO A 231 8.69 2.97 -0.70
C PRO A 231 9.73 1.95 -0.21
N LYS A 232 10.98 2.08 -0.64
CA LYS A 232 12.08 1.21 -0.20
C LYS A 232 12.43 1.44 1.26
N LEU A 233 12.47 2.70 1.70
CA LEU A 233 12.65 3.09 3.10
C LEU A 233 11.50 2.55 3.97
N ALA A 234 10.25 2.72 3.55
CA ALA A 234 9.08 2.21 4.25
C ALA A 234 9.14 0.68 4.41
N LEU A 235 9.46 -0.05 3.34
CA LEU A 235 9.60 -1.50 3.41
C LEU A 235 10.77 -1.92 4.31
N THR A 236 11.89 -1.21 4.29
CA THR A 236 13.05 -1.49 5.15
C THR A 236 12.74 -1.31 6.63
N ALA A 237 12.00 -0.24 6.98
CA ALA A 237 11.49 -0.04 8.34
C ALA A 237 10.53 -1.16 8.74
N GLY A 238 9.61 -1.55 7.84
CA GLY A 238 8.68 -2.64 8.06
C GLY A 238 9.37 -3.99 8.27
N GLU A 239 10.38 -4.29 7.47
CA GLU A 239 11.20 -5.50 7.64
C GLU A 239 11.96 -5.53 8.95
N TYR A 240 12.54 -4.41 9.37
CA TYR A 240 13.21 -4.33 10.67
C TYR A 240 12.25 -4.62 11.82
N LEU A 241 11.11 -3.94 11.85
CA LEU A 241 10.08 -4.14 12.89
C LEU A 241 9.52 -5.57 12.88
N ALA A 242 9.38 -6.19 11.70
CA ALA A 242 8.87 -7.55 11.59
C ALA A 242 9.93 -8.60 11.96
N TRP A 243 11.13 -8.49 11.41
CA TRP A 243 12.12 -9.58 11.51
C TRP A 243 13.06 -9.48 12.71
N GLN A 244 13.22 -8.28 13.30
CA GLN A 244 14.03 -8.07 14.50
C GLN A 244 13.17 -7.91 15.76
N GLU A 245 12.11 -7.06 15.65
CA GLU A 245 11.24 -6.77 16.78
C GLU A 245 10.05 -7.75 16.92
N GLY A 246 9.86 -8.67 15.96
CA GLY A 246 8.81 -9.69 16.01
C GLY A 246 7.39 -9.15 15.79
N MET A 247 7.24 -7.95 15.24
CA MET A 247 5.94 -7.30 15.06
C MET A 247 5.21 -7.78 13.80
N HIS A 248 3.87 -7.74 13.83
CA HIS A 248 3.06 -7.83 12.62
C HIS A 248 2.93 -6.44 12.02
N VAL A 249 3.50 -6.24 10.83
CA VAL A 249 3.59 -4.92 10.20
C VAL A 249 2.70 -4.85 8.97
N LEU A 250 1.84 -3.83 8.93
CA LEU A 250 1.09 -3.43 7.73
C LEU A 250 1.80 -2.25 7.09
N VAL A 251 2.41 -2.47 5.93
CA VAL A 251 3.06 -1.42 5.14
C VAL A 251 2.07 -0.91 4.10
N ILE A 252 1.67 0.35 4.21
CA ILE A 252 0.76 1.03 3.29
C ILE A 252 1.58 2.01 2.46
N ILE A 253 1.53 1.90 1.14
CA ILE A 253 2.32 2.72 0.23
C ILE A 253 1.40 3.41 -0.77
N THR A 254 1.33 4.73 -0.75
CA THR A 254 0.53 5.57 -1.65
C THR A 254 1.35 6.74 -2.19
N ASP A 255 1.38 7.13 -3.46
CA ASP A 255 0.72 6.50 -4.59
C ASP A 255 1.76 5.78 -5.47
N ILE A 256 1.50 4.52 -5.77
CA ILE A 256 2.39 3.72 -6.63
C ILE A 256 2.44 4.28 -8.07
N THR A 257 1.39 4.99 -8.49
CA THR A 257 1.38 5.67 -9.79
C THR A 257 2.46 6.73 -9.83
N ASN A 258 2.60 7.54 -8.77
CA ASN A 258 3.66 8.55 -8.68
C ASN A 258 5.06 7.92 -8.66
N TYR A 259 5.20 6.74 -8.05
CA TYR A 259 6.44 5.95 -8.11
C TYR A 259 6.79 5.53 -9.53
N CYS A 260 5.83 4.97 -10.28
CA CYS A 260 6.02 4.56 -11.65
C CYS A 260 6.31 5.75 -12.58
N GLU A 261 5.67 6.90 -12.34
CA GLU A 261 5.96 8.15 -13.05
C GLU A 261 7.40 8.63 -12.77
N ALA A 262 7.88 8.50 -11.54
CA ALA A 262 9.25 8.81 -11.20
C ALA A 262 10.26 7.89 -11.93
N LEU A 263 9.94 6.60 -12.06
CA LEU A 263 10.75 5.68 -12.88
C LEU A 263 10.75 6.06 -14.36
N ARG A 264 9.60 6.49 -14.90
CA ARG A 264 9.49 6.96 -16.29
C ARG A 264 10.31 8.22 -16.51
N GLU A 265 10.25 9.17 -15.58
CA GLU A 265 11.03 10.41 -15.65
C GLU A 265 12.54 10.10 -15.61
N LEU A 266 12.98 9.23 -14.70
CA LEU A 266 14.37 8.82 -14.59
C LEU A 266 14.86 8.10 -15.85
N SER A 267 14.08 7.18 -16.40
CA SER A 267 14.38 6.47 -17.64
C SER A 267 14.52 7.44 -18.83
N ALA A 268 13.64 8.43 -18.93
CA ALA A 268 13.72 9.46 -19.96
C ALA A 268 14.96 10.35 -19.79
N MET A 269 15.35 10.68 -18.56
CA MET A 269 16.59 11.44 -18.31
C MET A 269 17.86 10.67 -18.69
N ARG A 270 17.83 9.33 -18.55
CA ARG A 270 18.90 8.41 -18.96
C ARG A 270 18.90 8.09 -20.46
N GLU A 271 17.89 8.57 -21.20
CA GLU A 271 17.73 8.30 -22.64
C GLU A 271 17.56 6.79 -22.93
N GLU A 272 16.95 6.04 -22.00
CA GLU A 272 16.64 4.61 -22.16
C GLU A 272 15.53 4.42 -23.18
N ILE A 273 15.53 3.28 -23.89
CA ILE A 273 14.47 2.94 -24.83
C ILE A 273 13.17 2.65 -24.07
N PRO A 274 12.10 3.44 -24.32
CA PRO A 274 10.85 3.26 -23.59
C PRO A 274 10.12 1.98 -24.02
N SER A 275 9.41 1.36 -23.09
CA SER A 275 8.48 0.26 -23.30
C SER A 275 7.03 0.78 -23.43
N ARG A 276 6.04 -0.06 -23.14
CA ARG A 276 4.60 0.25 -23.23
C ARG A 276 4.25 1.53 -22.49
N ARG A 277 3.56 2.46 -23.17
CA ARG A 277 3.14 3.79 -22.67
C ARG A 277 4.30 4.67 -22.13
N GLY A 278 5.52 4.43 -22.57
CA GLY A 278 6.69 5.25 -22.18
C GLY A 278 7.34 4.86 -20.83
N TYR A 279 6.89 3.81 -20.19
CA TYR A 279 7.51 3.30 -18.97
C TYR A 279 8.78 2.49 -19.28
N PRO A 280 9.74 2.41 -18.34
CA PRO A 280 10.94 1.60 -18.54
C PRO A 280 10.61 0.12 -18.60
N GLY A 281 11.37 -0.64 -19.40
CA GLY A 281 11.17 -2.08 -19.58
C GLY A 281 11.32 -2.89 -18.28
N TYR A 282 12.09 -2.37 -17.32
CA TYR A 282 12.31 -3.01 -16.02
C TYR A 282 11.25 -2.69 -14.95
N MET A 283 10.21 -1.88 -15.25
CA MET A 283 9.20 -1.50 -14.26
C MET A 283 8.55 -2.71 -13.58
N TYR A 284 8.27 -3.79 -14.34
CA TYR A 284 7.74 -5.03 -13.77
C TYR A 284 8.67 -5.63 -12.71
N THR A 285 9.93 -5.79 -13.04
CA THR A 285 10.94 -6.38 -12.14
C THR A 285 11.12 -5.52 -10.90
N ASP A 286 11.10 -4.20 -11.05
CA ASP A 286 11.27 -3.26 -9.96
C ASP A 286 10.08 -3.30 -8.99
N LEU A 287 8.84 -3.27 -9.50
CA LEU A 287 7.63 -3.46 -8.70
C LEU A 287 7.59 -4.84 -8.04
N ALA A 288 7.97 -5.91 -8.77
CA ALA A 288 8.02 -7.26 -8.23
C ALA A 288 9.03 -7.36 -7.07
N THR A 289 10.23 -6.83 -7.25
CA THR A 289 11.26 -6.81 -6.21
C THR A 289 10.78 -6.09 -4.95
N MET A 290 10.06 -4.99 -5.11
CA MET A 290 9.49 -4.22 -4.00
C MET A 290 8.37 -4.99 -3.29
N TYR A 291 7.39 -5.51 -4.02
CA TYR A 291 6.25 -6.21 -3.44
C TYR A 291 6.61 -7.57 -2.84
N GLU A 292 7.61 -8.26 -3.41
CA GLU A 292 8.10 -9.54 -2.89
C GLU A 292 8.84 -9.43 -1.54
N ARG A 293 9.01 -8.24 -1.01
CA ARG A 293 9.48 -8.02 0.37
C ARG A 293 8.40 -8.31 1.42
N ALA A 294 7.13 -8.37 1.01
CA ALA A 294 6.04 -8.84 1.86
C ALA A 294 6.15 -10.34 2.14
N GLY A 295 5.68 -10.80 3.29
CA GLY A 295 5.57 -12.23 3.59
C GLY A 295 5.66 -12.55 5.07
N ARG A 296 5.71 -13.86 5.31
CA ARG A 296 6.03 -14.50 6.59
C ARG A 296 7.28 -15.35 6.38
N ILE A 297 8.14 -15.42 7.40
CA ILE A 297 9.39 -16.18 7.34
C ILE A 297 9.38 -17.27 8.41
N THR A 298 9.70 -18.47 8.02
CA THR A 298 9.82 -19.61 8.93
C THR A 298 10.77 -19.31 10.09
N GLY A 299 10.29 -19.49 11.31
CA GLY A 299 11.06 -19.23 12.53
C GLY A 299 11.13 -17.75 12.94
N LYS A 300 10.37 -16.86 12.28
CA LYS A 300 10.16 -15.47 12.71
C LYS A 300 8.70 -15.28 13.14
N GLU A 301 8.50 -14.60 14.27
CA GLU A 301 7.14 -14.35 14.81
C GLU A 301 6.41 -13.27 13.99
N GLY A 302 7.14 -12.25 13.53
CA GLY A 302 6.59 -11.13 12.78
C GLY A 302 6.18 -11.45 11.35
N SER A 303 5.49 -10.50 10.72
CA SER A 303 5.08 -10.57 9.32
C SER A 303 5.09 -9.19 8.67
N VAL A 304 5.34 -9.13 7.37
CA VAL A 304 5.19 -7.93 6.55
C VAL A 304 4.03 -8.12 5.60
N THR A 305 2.97 -7.35 5.77
CA THR A 305 1.81 -7.29 4.87
C THR A 305 1.88 -5.98 4.12
N VAL A 306 1.71 -6.00 2.79
CA VAL A 306 1.85 -4.79 1.96
C VAL A 306 0.52 -4.45 1.29
N MET A 307 0.11 -3.20 1.45
CA MET A 307 -1.06 -2.62 0.81
C MET A 307 -0.61 -1.47 -0.10
N PRO A 308 -0.27 -1.76 -1.36
CA PRO A 308 0.04 -0.73 -2.33
C PRO A 308 -1.25 -0.03 -2.76
N ILE A 309 -1.22 1.29 -2.89
CA ILE A 309 -2.35 2.07 -3.35
C ILE A 309 -1.93 2.78 -4.62
N LEU A 310 -2.75 2.71 -5.63
CA LEU A 310 -2.48 3.34 -6.92
C LEU A 310 -3.71 4.05 -7.47
N THR A 311 -3.47 5.12 -8.18
CA THR A 311 -4.48 5.82 -8.97
C THR A 311 -4.39 5.35 -10.42
N MET A 312 -5.46 4.71 -10.91
CA MET A 312 -5.54 4.25 -12.30
C MET A 312 -5.64 5.47 -13.24
N PRO A 313 -4.69 5.67 -14.15
CA PRO A 313 -4.84 6.70 -15.19
C PRO A 313 -6.08 6.42 -16.03
N ASP A 314 -6.92 7.44 -16.21
CA ASP A 314 -8.19 7.36 -16.98
C ASP A 314 -9.19 6.30 -16.47
N ASP A 315 -9.10 5.89 -15.19
CA ASP A 315 -9.85 4.76 -14.60
C ASP A 315 -9.63 3.43 -15.37
N ASP A 316 -8.53 3.31 -16.13
CA ASP A 316 -8.21 2.17 -16.97
C ASP A 316 -7.44 1.09 -16.19
N ILE A 317 -8.16 0.05 -15.76
CA ILE A 317 -7.56 -1.10 -15.05
C ILE A 317 -6.54 -1.88 -15.93
N THR A 318 -6.58 -1.71 -17.26
CA THR A 318 -5.66 -2.34 -18.21
C THR A 318 -4.39 -1.50 -18.46
N HIS A 319 -4.29 -0.34 -17.81
CA HIS A 319 -3.08 0.46 -17.84
C HIS A 319 -1.89 -0.32 -17.24
N PRO A 320 -0.63 -0.15 -17.73
CA PRO A 320 0.51 -0.92 -17.25
C PRO A 320 0.69 -0.95 -15.73
N ILE A 321 0.38 0.11 -15.03
CA ILE A 321 0.57 0.18 -13.56
C ILE A 321 -0.40 -0.76 -12.82
N PRO A 322 -1.73 -0.66 -12.93
CA PRO A 322 -2.64 -1.61 -12.30
C PRO A 322 -2.48 -3.03 -12.85
N ASP A 323 -2.28 -3.21 -14.16
CA ASP A 323 -2.10 -4.50 -14.81
C ASP A 323 -0.92 -5.27 -14.21
N LEU A 324 0.27 -4.67 -14.15
CA LEU A 324 1.46 -5.28 -13.55
C LEU A 324 1.31 -5.50 -12.05
N THR A 325 0.73 -4.53 -11.33
CA THR A 325 0.48 -4.66 -9.87
C THR A 325 -0.45 -5.83 -9.60
N GLY A 326 -1.57 -5.96 -10.32
CA GLY A 326 -2.51 -7.07 -10.17
C GLY A 326 -1.91 -8.44 -10.51
N TYR A 327 -0.90 -8.48 -11.39
CA TYR A 327 -0.19 -9.70 -11.74
C TYR A 327 0.75 -10.18 -10.63
N ILE A 328 1.39 -9.25 -9.92
CA ILE A 328 2.37 -9.56 -8.87
C ILE A 328 1.69 -9.88 -7.53
N THR A 329 0.52 -9.30 -7.27
CA THR A 329 -0.16 -9.33 -5.97
C THR A 329 -1.20 -10.44 -5.86
N GLU A 330 -1.70 -10.73 -4.66
CA GLU A 330 -2.69 -11.78 -4.40
C GLU A 330 -4.14 -11.25 -4.41
N GLY A 331 -4.47 -10.38 -5.33
CA GLY A 331 -5.81 -9.79 -5.50
C GLY A 331 -5.75 -8.29 -5.64
N GLN A 332 -6.89 -7.64 -5.55
CA GLN A 332 -7.04 -6.17 -5.55
C GLN A 332 -8.36 -5.76 -4.90
N ILE A 333 -8.38 -4.55 -4.35
CA ILE A 333 -9.60 -3.83 -3.96
C ILE A 333 -9.77 -2.69 -4.97
N VAL A 334 -10.92 -2.58 -5.60
CA VAL A 334 -11.19 -1.57 -6.64
C VAL A 334 -12.22 -0.58 -6.12
N LEU A 335 -11.95 0.73 -6.27
CA LEU A 335 -12.90 1.77 -5.93
C LEU A 335 -13.79 2.11 -7.14
N SER A 336 -15.08 2.25 -6.90
CA SER A 336 -16.11 2.51 -7.91
C SER A 336 -16.53 3.98 -7.92
N ARG A 337 -16.37 4.61 -9.08
CA ARG A 337 -16.88 5.97 -9.30
C ARG A 337 -18.42 6.04 -9.29
N GLU A 338 -19.08 4.94 -9.64
CA GLU A 338 -20.54 4.86 -9.59
C GLU A 338 -21.04 4.87 -8.15
N LEU A 339 -20.45 4.05 -7.27
CA LEU A 339 -20.81 4.03 -5.85
C LEU A 339 -20.49 5.36 -5.16
N GLU A 340 -19.38 6.00 -5.50
CA GLU A 340 -19.05 7.34 -5.00
C GLU A 340 -20.13 8.37 -5.39
N ARG A 341 -20.59 8.37 -6.64
CA ARG A 341 -21.69 9.25 -7.09
C ARG A 341 -23.01 8.98 -6.39
N LYS A 342 -23.26 7.74 -5.95
CA LYS A 342 -24.41 7.35 -5.12
C LYS A 342 -24.24 7.75 -3.64
N GLY A 343 -23.09 8.32 -3.25
CA GLY A 343 -22.80 8.69 -1.86
C GLY A 343 -22.47 7.49 -0.95
N VAL A 344 -22.08 6.36 -1.52
CA VAL A 344 -21.64 5.18 -0.78
C VAL A 344 -20.16 5.34 -0.40
N TYR A 345 -19.87 5.26 0.90
CA TYR A 345 -18.50 5.35 1.41
C TYR A 345 -18.19 4.19 2.40
N PRO A 346 -17.06 3.48 2.25
CA PRO A 346 -16.11 3.56 1.11
C PRO A 346 -16.71 2.97 -0.17
N PRO A 347 -16.43 3.56 -1.35
CA PRO A 347 -17.04 3.15 -2.61
C PRO A 347 -16.33 1.92 -3.22
N ILE A 348 -16.30 0.81 -2.51
CA ILE A 348 -15.60 -0.41 -2.93
C ILE A 348 -16.49 -1.23 -3.88
N ASP A 349 -15.99 -1.47 -5.08
CA ASP A 349 -16.62 -2.35 -6.06
C ASP A 349 -16.45 -3.82 -5.67
N VAL A 350 -17.55 -4.47 -5.35
CA VAL A 350 -17.55 -5.86 -4.87
C VAL A 350 -17.23 -6.86 -5.98
N PHE A 351 -17.55 -6.53 -7.24
CA PHE A 351 -17.36 -7.46 -8.38
C PHE A 351 -15.95 -7.42 -8.94
N LEU A 352 -15.30 -6.25 -8.92
CA LEU A 352 -13.93 -6.07 -9.38
C LEU A 352 -12.89 -6.32 -8.28
N SER A 353 -13.33 -6.38 -7.02
CA SER A 353 -12.46 -6.65 -5.88
C SER A 353 -12.35 -8.15 -5.61
N LEU A 354 -11.12 -8.58 -5.27
CA LEU A 354 -10.83 -9.98 -4.99
C LEU A 354 -9.63 -10.10 -4.05
N SER A 355 -9.75 -10.89 -2.99
CA SER A 355 -8.61 -11.36 -2.19
C SER A 355 -8.45 -12.87 -2.36
N ARG A 356 -7.38 -13.29 -3.07
CA ARG A 356 -7.12 -14.71 -3.35
C ARG A 356 -6.76 -15.51 -2.11
N MET A 357 -6.22 -14.83 -1.09
CA MET A 357 -5.81 -15.44 0.19
C MET A 357 -6.90 -15.38 1.26
N MET A 358 -8.07 -14.82 0.96
CA MET A 358 -9.14 -14.64 1.95
C MET A 358 -9.45 -15.92 2.74
N LYS A 359 -9.56 -17.07 2.06
CA LYS A 359 -9.88 -18.36 2.70
C LYS A 359 -8.85 -18.79 3.74
N GLU A 360 -7.60 -18.34 3.60
CA GLU A 360 -6.53 -18.64 4.56
C GLU A 360 -6.64 -17.77 5.83
N GLY A 361 -7.37 -16.66 5.77
CA GLY A 361 -7.54 -15.71 6.88
C GLY A 361 -8.85 -15.84 7.64
N ILE A 362 -9.87 -16.50 7.09
CA ILE A 362 -11.24 -16.51 7.64
C ILE A 362 -11.70 -17.89 8.10
N GLY A 363 -12.81 -17.93 8.83
CA GLY A 363 -13.46 -19.16 9.31
C GLY A 363 -13.21 -19.46 10.79
N ALA A 364 -13.56 -20.66 11.20
CA ALA A 364 -13.47 -21.10 12.59
C ALA A 364 -12.06 -20.94 13.17
N GLY A 365 -11.95 -20.30 14.32
CA GLY A 365 -10.68 -20.03 15.01
C GLY A 365 -9.91 -18.78 14.50
N LYS A 366 -10.30 -18.21 13.37
CA LYS A 366 -9.70 -16.99 12.78
C LYS A 366 -10.65 -15.81 12.86
N THR A 367 -11.80 -15.92 12.23
CA THR A 367 -12.91 -14.96 12.32
C THR A 367 -14.13 -15.63 12.98
N ARG A 368 -15.22 -15.82 12.26
CA ARG A 368 -16.40 -16.58 12.68
C ARG A 368 -16.64 -17.73 11.70
N GLU A 369 -17.17 -18.86 12.17
CA GLU A 369 -17.30 -20.09 11.38
C GLU A 369 -18.16 -19.94 10.11
N ASP A 370 -19.12 -19.03 10.13
CA ASP A 370 -20.06 -18.76 9.03
C ASP A 370 -19.51 -17.74 8.00
N HIS A 371 -18.34 -17.14 8.23
CA HIS A 371 -17.84 -16.02 7.44
C HIS A 371 -17.80 -16.32 5.92
N ASN A 372 -17.26 -17.47 5.54
CA ASN A 372 -17.19 -17.84 4.11
C ASN A 372 -18.59 -18.01 3.48
N ASN A 373 -19.54 -18.57 4.23
CA ASN A 373 -20.90 -18.78 3.75
C ASN A 373 -21.64 -17.45 3.62
N VAL A 374 -21.49 -16.55 4.60
CA VAL A 374 -22.05 -15.20 4.55
C VAL A 374 -21.52 -14.43 3.36
N PHE A 375 -20.19 -14.46 3.14
CA PHE A 375 -19.57 -13.84 1.97
C PHE A 375 -20.17 -14.35 0.65
N MET A 376 -20.21 -15.66 0.45
CA MET A 376 -20.71 -16.25 -0.79
C MET A 376 -22.19 -15.92 -1.04
N GLN A 377 -23.03 -15.97 0.01
CA GLN A 377 -24.45 -15.67 -0.10
C GLN A 377 -24.70 -14.18 -0.36
N LEU A 378 -23.97 -13.27 0.31
CA LEU A 378 -24.06 -11.83 0.07
C LEU A 378 -23.67 -11.48 -1.36
N TYR A 379 -22.56 -12.03 -1.83
CA TYR A 379 -22.09 -11.82 -3.19
C TYR A 379 -23.12 -12.27 -4.23
N ALA A 380 -23.70 -13.48 -4.06
CA ALA A 380 -24.71 -14.00 -4.96
C ALA A 380 -26.02 -13.18 -4.93
N ALA A 381 -26.48 -12.78 -3.75
CA ALA A 381 -27.69 -11.97 -3.60
C ALA A 381 -27.51 -10.57 -4.21
N TYR A 382 -26.35 -9.95 -3.99
CA TYR A 382 -26.06 -8.63 -4.58
C TYR A 382 -25.94 -8.71 -6.12
N ALA A 383 -25.30 -9.76 -6.65
CA ALA A 383 -25.21 -9.97 -8.09
C ALA A 383 -26.60 -10.13 -8.74
N GLU A 384 -27.49 -10.91 -8.14
CA GLU A 384 -28.85 -11.07 -8.62
C GLU A 384 -29.61 -9.74 -8.58
N GLY A 385 -29.53 -8.98 -7.47
CA GLY A 385 -30.17 -7.68 -7.35
C GLY A 385 -29.65 -6.65 -8.37
N CYS A 386 -28.34 -6.64 -8.68
CA CYS A 386 -27.76 -5.77 -9.71
C CYS A 386 -28.28 -6.15 -11.11
N ASN A 387 -28.34 -7.44 -11.44
CA ASN A 387 -28.90 -7.92 -12.70
C ASN A 387 -30.38 -7.52 -12.85
N LEU A 388 -31.16 -7.68 -11.80
CA LEU A 388 -32.56 -7.27 -11.78
C LEU A 388 -32.75 -5.74 -11.89
N ARG A 389 -31.82 -4.96 -11.36
CA ARG A 389 -31.80 -3.50 -11.53
C ARG A 389 -31.60 -3.12 -13.00
N GLU A 390 -30.72 -3.78 -13.72
CA GLU A 390 -30.55 -3.58 -15.17
C GLU A 390 -31.80 -3.98 -15.95
N ILE A 391 -32.39 -5.14 -15.66
CA ILE A 391 -33.63 -5.61 -16.26
C ILE A 391 -34.76 -4.63 -15.99
N SER A 392 -34.90 -4.14 -14.75
CA SER A 392 -35.96 -3.20 -14.38
C SER A 392 -35.88 -1.88 -15.13
N THR A 393 -34.70 -1.47 -15.55
CA THR A 393 -34.52 -0.27 -16.38
C THR A 393 -35.12 -0.44 -17.77
N ILE A 394 -35.18 -1.67 -18.28
CA ILE A 394 -35.69 -1.99 -19.61
C ILE A 394 -37.21 -2.24 -19.58
N ILE A 395 -37.70 -3.07 -18.64
CA ILE A 395 -39.11 -3.53 -18.62
C ILE A 395 -40.02 -2.78 -17.60
N GLY A 396 -39.41 -1.94 -16.75
CA GLY A 396 -40.08 -1.27 -15.66
C GLY A 396 -40.13 -2.11 -14.36
N ALA A 397 -39.98 -1.47 -13.21
CA ALA A 397 -40.00 -2.14 -11.91
C ALA A 397 -41.31 -2.82 -11.58
N GLU A 398 -42.43 -2.35 -12.17
CA GLU A 398 -43.75 -2.93 -11.98
C GLU A 398 -43.91 -4.32 -12.59
N ALA A 399 -43.12 -4.65 -13.61
CA ALA A 399 -43.15 -5.94 -14.29
C ALA A 399 -42.41 -7.06 -13.53
N LEU A 400 -41.63 -6.70 -12.48
CA LEU A 400 -40.91 -7.65 -11.65
C LEU A 400 -41.81 -8.40 -10.69
N GLY A 401 -41.50 -9.68 -10.50
CA GLY A 401 -42.15 -10.53 -9.50
C GLY A 401 -41.87 -10.10 -8.06
N GLU A 402 -42.62 -10.63 -7.11
CA GLU A 402 -42.42 -10.32 -5.68
C GLU A 402 -41.01 -10.70 -5.19
N ARG A 403 -40.54 -11.87 -5.57
CA ARG A 403 -39.17 -12.36 -5.26
C ARG A 403 -38.09 -11.42 -5.84
N ASP A 404 -38.28 -10.97 -7.08
CA ASP A 404 -37.28 -10.11 -7.75
C ASP A 404 -37.19 -8.74 -7.05
N ARG A 405 -38.31 -8.24 -6.55
CA ARG A 405 -38.34 -6.99 -5.76
C ARG A 405 -37.61 -7.12 -4.44
N ILE A 406 -37.66 -8.29 -3.79
CA ILE A 406 -36.89 -8.56 -2.58
C ILE A 406 -35.38 -8.48 -2.88
N TYR A 407 -34.91 -9.08 -3.98
CA TYR A 407 -33.49 -9.02 -4.36
C TYR A 407 -33.04 -7.59 -4.75
N LEU A 408 -33.90 -6.79 -5.37
CA LEU A 408 -33.64 -5.36 -5.59
C LEU A 408 -33.48 -4.60 -4.28
N ASP A 409 -34.37 -4.79 -3.33
CA ASP A 409 -34.30 -4.16 -2.00
C ASP A 409 -33.01 -4.58 -1.28
N ILE A 410 -32.66 -5.86 -1.35
CA ILE A 410 -31.42 -6.38 -0.76
C ILE A 410 -30.19 -5.71 -1.38
N ALA A 411 -30.15 -5.52 -2.70
CA ALA A 411 -29.02 -4.84 -3.34
C ALA A 411 -28.90 -3.38 -2.88
N ASP A 412 -30.01 -2.65 -2.77
CA ASP A 412 -30.01 -1.27 -2.28
C ASP A 412 -29.61 -1.19 -0.79
N ARG A 413 -30.10 -2.11 0.02
CA ARG A 413 -29.75 -2.20 1.44
C ARG A 413 -28.30 -2.66 1.65
N PHE A 414 -27.80 -3.56 0.80
CA PHE A 414 -26.41 -3.98 0.83
C PHE A 414 -25.48 -2.80 0.58
N GLU A 415 -25.75 -1.96 -0.43
CA GLU A 415 -24.98 -0.74 -0.67
C GLU A 415 -25.04 0.22 0.53
N LYS A 416 -26.22 0.40 1.15
CA LYS A 416 -26.45 1.37 2.24
C LYS A 416 -26.06 0.88 3.62
N GLU A 417 -26.31 -0.39 3.97
CA GLU A 417 -26.12 -0.91 5.32
C GLU A 417 -24.81 -1.68 5.47
N PHE A 418 -24.39 -2.42 4.42
CA PHE A 418 -23.18 -3.25 4.48
C PHE A 418 -21.94 -2.52 3.95
N ILE A 419 -21.95 -2.02 2.71
CA ILE A 419 -20.81 -1.32 2.13
C ILE A 419 -20.63 0.04 2.80
N SER A 420 -21.71 0.85 2.85
CA SER A 420 -21.61 2.19 3.39
C SER A 420 -21.39 2.19 4.90
N GLN A 421 -20.35 2.87 5.33
CA GLN A 421 -20.06 3.14 6.73
C GLN A 421 -19.36 4.49 6.88
N GLY A 422 -19.55 5.17 8.01
CA GLY A 422 -18.89 6.46 8.27
C GLY A 422 -17.36 6.30 8.39
N GLU A 423 -16.61 7.32 8.01
CA GLU A 423 -15.15 7.34 8.11
C GLU A 423 -14.64 7.05 9.52
N GLU A 424 -15.37 7.53 10.55
CA GLU A 424 -15.03 7.31 11.94
C GLU A 424 -15.52 5.96 12.48
N THR A 425 -16.33 5.24 11.71
CA THR A 425 -16.93 4.00 12.16
C THR A 425 -15.97 2.83 11.99
N LYS A 426 -15.53 2.24 13.10
CA LYS A 426 -14.86 0.94 13.11
C LYS A 426 -15.89 -0.16 13.26
N ARG A 427 -16.01 -1.06 12.29
CA ARG A 427 -16.84 -2.27 12.39
C ARG A 427 -15.94 -3.47 12.63
N LYS A 428 -16.26 -4.26 13.66
CA LYS A 428 -15.60 -5.56 13.85
C LYS A 428 -16.13 -6.55 12.82
N VAL A 429 -15.36 -7.58 12.54
CA VAL A 429 -15.78 -8.62 11.59
C VAL A 429 -17.07 -9.29 12.03
N GLU A 430 -17.29 -9.48 13.33
CA GLU A 430 -18.53 -10.03 13.89
C GLU A 430 -19.74 -9.14 13.57
N ASP A 431 -19.62 -7.82 13.76
CA ASP A 431 -20.67 -6.84 13.45
C ASP A 431 -20.99 -6.83 11.94
N THR A 432 -19.92 -6.93 11.12
CA THR A 432 -20.04 -7.03 9.65
C THR A 432 -20.85 -8.26 9.22
N LEU A 433 -20.56 -9.42 9.81
CA LEU A 433 -21.28 -10.66 9.51
C LEU A 433 -22.74 -10.61 10.03
N ASP A 434 -22.98 -9.92 11.14
CA ASP A 434 -24.31 -9.71 11.66
C ASP A 434 -25.17 -8.83 10.75
N ILE A 435 -24.58 -7.81 10.11
CA ILE A 435 -25.26 -7.04 9.06
C ILE A 435 -25.65 -7.95 7.88
N GLY A 436 -24.77 -8.87 7.48
CA GLY A 436 -25.07 -9.88 6.45
C GLY A 436 -26.30 -10.72 6.81
N TRP A 437 -26.36 -11.26 8.03
CA TRP A 437 -27.50 -12.03 8.49
C TRP A 437 -28.80 -11.20 8.56
N LYS A 438 -28.71 -9.94 8.96
CA LYS A 438 -29.84 -9.02 8.93
C LYS A 438 -30.40 -8.82 7.52
N LEU A 439 -29.55 -8.74 6.50
CA LEU A 439 -29.98 -8.69 5.11
C LEU A 439 -30.64 -10.00 4.69
N PHE A 440 -30.10 -11.15 5.07
CA PHE A 440 -30.67 -12.46 4.77
C PHE A 440 -32.05 -12.69 5.40
N SER A 441 -32.36 -12.02 6.51
CA SER A 441 -33.71 -12.16 7.12
C SER A 441 -34.85 -11.66 6.23
N ALA A 442 -34.54 -10.91 5.18
CA ALA A 442 -35.51 -10.50 4.16
C ALA A 442 -35.72 -11.52 3.04
N LEU A 443 -34.78 -12.51 2.90
CA LEU A 443 -34.89 -13.58 1.91
C LEU A 443 -35.73 -14.76 2.44
N PRO A 444 -36.43 -15.46 1.54
CA PRO A 444 -36.96 -16.79 1.86
C PRO A 444 -35.81 -17.74 2.24
N GLU A 445 -36.03 -18.59 3.27
CA GLU A 445 -34.99 -19.53 3.73
C GLU A 445 -34.53 -20.46 2.62
N GLU A 446 -35.40 -20.83 1.69
CA GLU A 446 -35.09 -21.66 0.50
C GLU A 446 -34.12 -21.01 -0.48
N ASP A 447 -33.90 -19.69 -0.37
CA ASP A 447 -32.93 -18.92 -1.19
C ASP A 447 -31.53 -18.84 -0.56
N LEU A 448 -31.37 -19.26 0.69
CA LEU A 448 -30.09 -19.31 1.40
C LEU A 448 -29.28 -20.57 1.06
N LYS A 449 -29.15 -20.88 -0.23
CA LYS A 449 -28.58 -22.14 -0.73
C LYS A 449 -27.10 -22.32 -0.48
N LEU A 450 -26.34 -21.22 -0.23
CA LEU A 450 -24.91 -21.26 0.00
C LEU A 450 -24.56 -21.33 1.49
N ILE A 451 -25.56 -21.42 2.36
CA ILE A 451 -25.41 -21.54 3.81
C ILE A 451 -25.97 -22.88 4.27
N GLY A 452 -25.20 -23.58 5.10
CA GLY A 452 -25.66 -24.86 5.69
C GLY A 452 -26.80 -24.65 6.68
N GLU A 453 -27.75 -25.60 6.73
CA GLU A 453 -28.93 -25.56 7.60
C GLU A 453 -28.57 -25.32 9.08
N ASP A 454 -27.47 -25.88 9.58
CA ASP A 454 -27.05 -25.70 10.97
C ASP A 454 -26.71 -24.24 11.27
N LEU A 455 -26.07 -23.54 10.33
CA LEU A 455 -25.73 -22.12 10.44
C LEU A 455 -27.01 -21.26 10.33
N ILE A 456 -27.94 -21.62 9.44
CA ILE A 456 -29.22 -20.94 9.30
C ILE A 456 -29.98 -21.02 10.62
N LYS A 457 -30.13 -22.23 11.18
CA LYS A 457 -30.82 -22.45 12.49
C LYS A 457 -30.12 -21.71 13.65
N LYS A 458 -28.82 -21.54 13.59
CA LYS A 458 -28.00 -20.88 14.64
C LYS A 458 -28.10 -19.37 14.60
N TYR A 459 -28.07 -18.77 13.41
CA TYR A 459 -27.89 -17.32 13.25
C TYR A 459 -29.16 -16.59 12.80
N LEU A 460 -29.91 -17.09 11.80
CA LEU A 460 -31.08 -16.42 11.23
C LEU A 460 -32.15 -16.02 12.24
N PRO A 461 -32.54 -16.85 13.24
CA PRO A 461 -33.61 -16.51 14.18
C PRO A 461 -33.33 -15.29 15.06
N LYS A 462 -32.03 -14.87 15.17
CA LYS A 462 -31.67 -13.69 15.96
C LYS A 462 -32.13 -12.39 15.27
N TYR A 463 -32.29 -12.41 13.96
CA TYR A 463 -32.57 -11.23 13.14
C TYR A 463 -34.00 -11.22 12.58
N ALA A 464 -34.65 -12.39 12.46
CA ALA A 464 -36.02 -12.50 11.98
C ALA A 464 -37.05 -11.77 12.88
N LYS A 465 -36.74 -11.57 14.18
CA LYS A 465 -37.64 -10.91 15.14
C LYS A 465 -37.57 -9.38 15.14
N SER A 466 -36.59 -8.77 14.46
CA SER A 466 -36.40 -7.31 14.43
C SER A 466 -37.15 -6.61 13.30
N THR A 467 -37.86 -7.35 12.45
CA THR A 467 -38.60 -6.81 11.28
C THR A 467 -40.07 -6.55 11.57
N GLU A 468 -40.59 -6.92 12.78
CA GLU A 468 -41.99 -6.74 13.18
C GLU A 468 -42.20 -5.55 14.15
N GLN A 469 -41.30 -4.57 14.21
CA GLN A 469 -41.53 -3.33 15.00
C GLN A 469 -41.46 -2.08 14.15
#